data_91e5892e42090ed3f3cc0e36cc816390
#
_entry.id   91e5892e42090ed3f3cc0e36cc816390
#
_cell.length_a   1.000
_cell.length_b   1.000
_cell.length_c   1.000
_cell.angle_alpha   90.00
_cell.angle_beta   90.00
_cell.angle_gamma   90.00
#
_symmetry.space_group_name_H-M   'P 1'
#
loop_
_entity.id
_entity.type
_entity.pdbx_description
1 polymer ?
#
loop_
_entity_poly.entity_id
_entity_poly.type
_entity_poly.pdbx_seq_one_letter_code
_entity_poly.pdbx_strand_id
1 'polypeptide(L)'
;MPTFAGSLKKQESSRKNIYFCFIDYAKAFDCVDHNKLWKILKEMGIPDHLTCLLRNLYAGQEAIVRTGHGTTDWFQTGKGVHRGCILSLCLFNLHAEYIMRNTELEEAQAGIKIARRNSNNLRYADDTTLMAESKEELKKLLMIVKEESEKAGLKLNIQKTEIMASGPITSWKIDGETVVTVADFIFLGSKITADGDCSHEMKRHLLLGRKVMTNLDSILKSRDITMPIKVLLIKAIVFPVVMHGCELDHEG
;
A
#
# COMPACT_ATOMS: atom_id res chain seq x y z
N MET A 1 -10.01 6.90 12.18
CA MET A 1 -10.39 6.20 10.92
C MET A 1 -10.88 4.82 11.28
N PRO A 2 -12.05 4.37 10.80
CA PRO A 2 -12.48 3.00 11.06
C PRO A 2 -11.45 2.03 10.48
N THR A 3 -11.08 1.00 11.24
CA THR A 3 -10.15 -0.02 10.76
C THR A 3 -10.77 -0.76 9.57
N PHE A 4 -9.96 -1.03 8.57
CA PHE A 4 -10.35 -1.79 7.39
C PHE A 4 -11.00 -3.14 7.77
N ALA A 5 -10.45 -3.84 8.77
CA ALA A 5 -10.99 -5.08 9.31
C ALA A 5 -12.34 -4.90 10.04
N GLY A 6 -12.55 -3.80 10.77
CA GLY A 6 -13.84 -3.51 11.44
C GLY A 6 -14.94 -3.17 10.46
N SER A 7 -14.59 -2.50 9.35
CA SER A 7 -15.55 -2.20 8.28
C SER A 7 -15.98 -3.44 7.51
N LEU A 8 -15.09 -4.42 7.34
CA LEU A 8 -15.41 -5.74 6.76
C LEU A 8 -16.45 -6.50 7.61
N LYS A 9 -16.27 -6.54 8.94
CA LYS A 9 -17.24 -7.18 9.85
C LYS A 9 -18.63 -6.56 9.82
N LYS A 10 -18.72 -5.22 9.67
CA LYS A 10 -20.00 -4.52 9.61
C LYS A 10 -20.75 -4.80 8.29
N GLN A 11 -20.03 -5.14 7.22
CA GLN A 11 -20.59 -5.45 5.91
C GLN A 11 -20.98 -6.94 5.77
N GLU A 12 -20.40 -7.82 6.56
CA GLU A 12 -20.79 -9.23 6.68
C GLU A 12 -22.26 -9.38 7.15
N SER A 13 -22.76 -8.42 7.93
CA SER A 13 -24.18 -8.36 8.31
C SER A 13 -25.14 -8.12 7.14
N SER A 14 -24.64 -7.63 5.98
CA SER A 14 -25.44 -7.35 4.77
C SER A 14 -25.36 -8.45 3.69
N ARG A 15 -24.68 -9.58 3.93
CA ARG A 15 -24.53 -10.74 3.01
C ARG A 15 -24.01 -10.38 1.60
N LYS A 16 -23.27 -9.29 1.43
CA LYS A 16 -22.70 -8.94 0.14
C LYS A 16 -21.26 -9.49 0.04
N ASN A 17 -20.96 -10.15 -1.07
CA ASN A 17 -19.59 -10.54 -1.36
C ASN A 17 -18.71 -9.32 -1.60
N ILE A 18 -17.49 -9.35 -1.11
CA ILE A 18 -16.48 -8.31 -1.34
C ILE A 18 -15.32 -8.95 -2.10
N TYR A 19 -14.86 -8.22 -3.11
CA TYR A 19 -13.75 -8.61 -3.97
C TYR A 19 -12.64 -7.59 -3.82
N PHE A 20 -11.41 -8.07 -3.59
CA PHE A 20 -10.19 -7.28 -3.48
C PHE A 20 -9.24 -7.65 -4.59
N CYS A 21 -8.53 -6.67 -5.12
CA CYS A 21 -7.38 -6.88 -6.00
C CYS A 21 -6.20 -6.09 -5.44
N PHE A 22 -5.16 -6.80 -5.05
CA PHE A 22 -3.90 -6.24 -4.58
C PHE A 22 -2.96 -6.13 -5.76
N ILE A 23 -2.73 -4.90 -6.21
CA ILE A 23 -1.94 -4.60 -7.39
C ILE A 23 -0.46 -4.51 -7.00
N ASP A 24 0.39 -5.26 -7.68
CA ASP A 24 1.84 -5.09 -7.67
C ASP A 24 2.29 -4.38 -8.95
N TYR A 25 3.15 -3.39 -8.84
CA TYR A 25 3.75 -2.72 -9.99
C TYR A 25 5.15 -3.25 -10.25
N ALA A 26 5.44 -3.53 -11.52
CA ALA A 26 6.77 -3.99 -11.92
C ALA A 26 7.80 -2.86 -11.74
N LYS A 27 8.66 -2.99 -10.71
CA LYS A 27 9.71 -1.99 -10.38
C LYS A 27 9.17 -0.56 -10.27
N ALA A 28 8.07 -0.37 -9.51
CA ALA A 28 7.31 0.87 -9.40
C ALA A 28 8.18 2.15 -9.35
N PHE A 29 9.03 2.27 -8.33
CA PHE A 29 9.91 3.42 -8.14
C PHE A 29 10.98 3.57 -9.23
N ASP A 30 11.51 2.46 -9.76
CA ASP A 30 12.59 2.46 -10.75
C ASP A 30 12.08 2.79 -12.16
N CYS A 31 10.77 2.65 -12.41
CA CYS A 31 10.15 2.85 -13.71
C CYS A 31 9.57 4.25 -13.94
N VAL A 32 9.55 5.11 -12.91
CA VAL A 32 9.03 6.47 -13.04
C VAL A 32 9.83 7.26 -14.07
N ASP A 33 9.21 7.59 -15.19
CA ASP A 33 9.82 8.42 -16.23
C ASP A 33 9.85 9.89 -15.78
N HIS A 34 11.04 10.50 -15.71
CA HIS A 34 11.20 11.87 -15.23
C HIS A 34 10.42 12.87 -16.08
N ASN A 35 10.40 12.72 -17.42
CA ASN A 35 9.69 13.67 -18.30
C ASN A 35 8.18 13.59 -18.09
N LYS A 36 7.65 12.37 -17.95
CA LYS A 36 6.24 12.17 -17.60
C LYS A 36 5.92 12.73 -16.22
N LEU A 37 6.78 12.47 -15.23
CA LEU A 37 6.60 12.97 -13.86
C LEU A 37 6.50 14.49 -13.83
N TRP A 38 7.40 15.23 -14.53
CA TRP A 38 7.36 16.69 -14.55
C TRP A 38 6.09 17.23 -15.20
N LYS A 39 5.61 16.56 -16.24
CA LYS A 39 4.33 16.90 -16.88
C LYS A 39 3.16 16.68 -15.93
N ILE A 40 3.12 15.52 -15.26
CA ILE A 40 2.11 15.17 -14.26
C ILE A 40 2.07 16.20 -13.12
N LEU A 41 3.23 16.57 -12.55
CA LEU A 41 3.28 17.56 -11.48
C LEU A 41 2.71 18.91 -11.92
N LYS A 42 2.97 19.33 -13.15
CA LYS A 42 2.41 20.56 -13.71
C LYS A 42 0.89 20.46 -13.89
N GLU A 43 0.39 19.36 -14.43
CA GLU A 43 -1.05 19.11 -14.60
C GLU A 43 -1.80 19.04 -13.26
N MET A 44 -1.11 18.55 -12.20
CA MET A 44 -1.63 18.55 -10.83
C MET A 44 -1.58 19.93 -10.14
N GLY A 45 -1.09 20.96 -10.80
CA GLY A 45 -1.03 22.32 -10.26
C GLY A 45 0.16 22.60 -9.35
N ILE A 46 1.20 21.75 -9.36
CA ILE A 46 2.43 22.02 -8.62
C ILE A 46 3.15 23.22 -9.26
N PRO A 47 3.51 24.27 -8.49
CA PRO A 47 4.13 25.49 -8.99
C PRO A 47 5.41 25.22 -9.79
N ASP A 48 5.60 25.97 -10.91
CA ASP A 48 6.72 25.77 -11.83
C ASP A 48 8.09 25.88 -11.15
N HIS A 49 8.24 26.78 -10.15
CA HIS A 49 9.51 26.93 -9.44
C HIS A 49 9.86 25.66 -8.61
N LEU A 50 8.86 24.97 -8.01
CA LEU A 50 9.10 23.72 -7.29
C LEU A 50 9.42 22.59 -8.26
N THR A 51 8.69 22.52 -9.38
CA THR A 51 8.98 21.53 -10.43
C THR A 51 10.38 21.73 -11.01
N CYS A 52 10.83 22.99 -11.17
CA CYS A 52 12.18 23.31 -11.61
C CYS A 52 13.25 22.85 -10.61
N LEU A 53 13.03 23.10 -9.31
CA LEU A 53 13.93 22.62 -8.25
C LEU A 53 14.05 21.10 -8.26
N LEU A 54 12.91 20.39 -8.40
CA LEU A 54 12.90 18.92 -8.49
C LEU A 54 13.65 18.43 -9.73
N ARG A 55 13.44 19.05 -10.89
CA ARG A 55 14.17 18.71 -12.12
C ARG A 55 15.67 18.87 -11.95
N ASN A 56 16.11 19.96 -11.32
CA ASN A 56 17.52 20.20 -11.05
C ASN A 56 18.11 19.17 -10.08
N LEU A 57 17.34 18.73 -9.08
CA LEU A 57 17.75 17.69 -8.14
C LEU A 57 17.97 16.34 -8.83
N TYR A 58 17.16 16.02 -9.84
CA TYR A 58 17.25 14.77 -10.60
C TYR A 58 18.13 14.89 -11.86
N ALA A 59 18.53 16.10 -12.25
CA ALA A 59 19.39 16.31 -13.41
C ALA A 59 20.81 15.85 -13.14
N GLY A 60 21.37 15.07 -14.06
CA GLY A 60 22.74 14.61 -13.99
C GLY A 60 23.06 13.64 -12.85
N GLN A 61 22.04 13.00 -12.27
CA GLN A 61 22.26 11.97 -11.27
C GLN A 61 22.97 10.76 -11.88
N GLU A 62 24.03 10.32 -11.22
CA GLU A 62 24.79 9.15 -11.60
C GLU A 62 24.67 8.08 -10.53
N ALA A 63 24.76 6.84 -10.95
CA ALA A 63 24.73 5.68 -10.07
C ALA A 63 25.90 4.75 -10.35
N ILE A 64 26.26 4.00 -9.32
CA ILE A 64 27.25 2.93 -9.36
C ILE A 64 26.66 1.71 -8.64
N VAL A 65 26.83 0.54 -9.20
CA VAL A 65 26.32 -0.71 -8.59
C VAL A 65 27.50 -1.51 -8.04
N ARG A 66 27.42 -1.86 -6.76
CA ARG A 66 28.38 -2.77 -6.12
C ARG A 66 27.89 -4.20 -6.31
N THR A 67 28.68 -5.02 -6.94
CA THR A 67 28.44 -6.45 -7.12
C THR A 67 29.43 -7.26 -6.29
N GLY A 68 29.21 -8.58 -6.17
CA GLY A 68 30.18 -9.49 -5.51
C GLY A 68 31.55 -9.55 -6.21
N HIS A 69 31.67 -9.07 -7.45
CA HIS A 69 32.88 -9.07 -8.27
C HIS A 69 33.52 -7.68 -8.44
N GLY A 70 32.99 -6.64 -7.76
CA GLY A 70 33.48 -5.27 -7.85
C GLY A 70 32.37 -4.26 -8.04
N THR A 71 32.72 -3.05 -8.49
CA THR A 71 31.79 -1.97 -8.79
C THR A 71 31.73 -1.74 -10.29
N THR A 72 30.56 -1.35 -10.81
CA THR A 72 30.40 -0.91 -12.20
C THR A 72 31.06 0.46 -12.40
N ASP A 73 31.18 0.88 -13.64
CA ASP A 73 31.45 2.30 -13.95
C ASP A 73 30.20 3.14 -13.59
N TRP A 74 30.44 4.45 -13.43
CA TRP A 74 29.36 5.40 -13.21
C TRP A 74 28.48 5.52 -14.46
N PHE A 75 27.16 5.49 -14.27
CA PHE A 75 26.19 5.67 -15.36
C PHE A 75 25.09 6.64 -14.94
N GLN A 76 24.60 7.42 -15.90
CA GLN A 76 23.53 8.37 -15.66
C GLN A 76 22.19 7.67 -15.48
N THR A 77 21.43 8.10 -14.46
CA THR A 77 20.07 7.62 -14.21
C THR A 77 19.07 8.55 -14.91
N GLY A 78 18.44 8.06 -15.98
CA GLY A 78 17.44 8.82 -16.75
C GLY A 78 15.98 8.63 -16.30
N LYS A 79 15.75 7.74 -15.35
CA LYS A 79 14.42 7.40 -14.81
C LYS A 79 14.51 6.81 -13.41
N GLY A 80 13.35 6.74 -12.75
CA GLY A 80 13.22 6.23 -11.40
C GLY A 80 13.33 7.31 -10.33
N VAL A 81 12.74 7.02 -9.17
CA VAL A 81 12.86 7.84 -7.96
C VAL A 81 13.53 7.02 -6.87
N HIS A 82 14.43 7.63 -6.14
CA HIS A 82 15.36 6.93 -5.25
C HIS A 82 14.62 6.31 -4.04
N ARG A 83 14.66 4.98 -3.89
CA ARG A 83 14.07 4.28 -2.75
C ARG A 83 14.72 4.73 -1.43
N GLY A 84 13.90 4.89 -0.39
CA GLY A 84 14.35 5.32 0.94
C GLY A 84 14.46 6.83 1.13
N CYS A 85 14.22 7.65 0.10
CA CYS A 85 14.10 9.08 0.21
C CYS A 85 12.64 9.49 0.44
N ILE A 86 12.38 10.34 1.42
CA ILE A 86 11.03 10.86 1.72
C ILE A 86 10.40 11.59 0.52
N LEU A 87 11.23 12.32 -0.24
CA LEU A 87 10.81 13.03 -1.44
C LEU A 87 10.32 12.07 -2.53
N SER A 88 10.99 10.95 -2.70
CA SER A 88 10.61 9.93 -3.70
C SER A 88 9.26 9.31 -3.41
N LEU A 89 8.95 9.09 -2.13
CA LEU A 89 7.63 8.63 -1.71
C LEU A 89 6.54 9.66 -2.05
N CYS A 90 6.80 10.95 -1.77
CA CYS A 90 5.88 12.02 -2.11
C CYS A 90 5.65 12.13 -3.63
N LEU A 91 6.72 12.05 -4.42
CA LEU A 91 6.63 12.11 -5.89
C LEU A 91 5.88 10.90 -6.46
N PHE A 92 6.14 9.70 -5.93
CA PHE A 92 5.43 8.51 -6.34
C PHE A 92 3.93 8.59 -5.96
N ASN A 93 3.60 9.06 -4.75
CA ASN A 93 2.22 9.25 -4.33
C ASN A 93 1.47 10.25 -5.23
N LEU A 94 2.10 11.36 -5.64
CA LEU A 94 1.52 12.31 -6.60
C LEU A 94 1.31 11.66 -7.97
N HIS A 95 2.26 10.85 -8.42
CA HIS A 95 2.14 10.10 -9.68
C HIS A 95 0.97 9.09 -9.61
N ALA A 96 0.87 8.33 -8.53
CA ALA A 96 -0.21 7.37 -8.31
C ALA A 96 -1.58 8.10 -8.19
N GLU A 97 -1.62 9.24 -7.50
CA GLU A 97 -2.81 10.07 -7.39
C GLU A 97 -3.29 10.58 -8.76
N TYR A 98 -2.36 11.04 -9.61
CA TYR A 98 -2.67 11.45 -10.98
C TYR A 98 -3.30 10.30 -11.78
N ILE A 99 -2.72 9.10 -11.71
CA ILE A 99 -3.27 7.92 -12.37
C ILE A 99 -4.73 7.70 -11.93
N MET A 100 -4.97 7.70 -10.63
CA MET A 100 -6.30 7.40 -10.09
C MET A 100 -7.33 8.49 -10.38
N ARG A 101 -6.95 9.76 -10.45
CA ARG A 101 -7.85 10.85 -10.90
C ARG A 101 -8.29 10.65 -12.35
N ASN A 102 -7.38 10.24 -13.22
CA ASN A 102 -7.69 9.98 -14.62
C ASN A 102 -8.55 8.72 -14.85
N THR A 103 -8.65 7.85 -13.86
CA THR A 103 -9.55 6.69 -13.94
C THR A 103 -11.02 7.04 -13.72
N GLU A 104 -11.33 8.28 -13.26
CA GLU A 104 -12.70 8.73 -12.92
C GLU A 104 -13.42 7.76 -11.93
N LEU A 105 -12.67 6.95 -11.22
CA LEU A 105 -13.21 5.95 -10.29
C LEU A 105 -13.91 6.60 -9.09
N GLU A 106 -13.56 7.83 -8.73
CA GLU A 106 -14.20 8.57 -7.63
C GLU A 106 -15.64 8.95 -7.96
N GLU A 107 -15.96 9.18 -9.25
CA GLU A 107 -17.31 9.48 -9.75
C GLU A 107 -18.12 8.19 -10.00
N ALA A 108 -17.46 7.05 -10.19
CA ALA A 108 -18.13 5.78 -10.36
C ALA A 108 -18.84 5.38 -9.06
N GLN A 109 -20.09 4.93 -9.15
CA GLN A 109 -20.82 4.31 -8.02
C GLN A 109 -20.22 2.94 -7.63
N ALA A 110 -19.10 2.56 -8.25
CA ALA A 110 -18.36 1.33 -8.04
C ALA A 110 -17.62 1.35 -6.69
N GLY A 111 -17.50 0.19 -6.04
CA GLY A 111 -16.77 0.03 -4.79
C GLY A 111 -17.64 -0.47 -3.65
N ILE A 112 -17.07 -0.49 -2.46
CA ILE A 112 -17.73 -0.91 -1.23
C ILE A 112 -18.10 0.28 -0.35
N LYS A 113 -19.19 0.17 0.41
CA LYS A 113 -19.61 1.23 1.34
C LYS A 113 -18.92 1.06 2.68
N ILE A 114 -17.96 1.95 2.98
CA ILE A 114 -17.29 2.02 4.29
C ILE A 114 -17.77 3.29 5.01
N ALA A 115 -18.37 3.16 6.20
CA ALA A 115 -18.83 4.29 7.01
C ALA A 115 -19.66 5.31 6.20
N ARG A 116 -20.62 4.84 5.36
CA ARG A 116 -21.48 5.64 4.46
C ARG A 116 -20.75 6.32 3.27
N ARG A 117 -19.46 6.11 3.10
CA ARG A 117 -18.71 6.58 1.93
C ARG A 117 -18.46 5.40 1.00
N ASN A 118 -18.58 5.65 -0.31
CA ASN A 118 -18.17 4.68 -1.29
C ASN A 118 -16.64 4.69 -1.41
N SER A 119 -16.01 3.52 -1.30
CA SER A 119 -14.57 3.39 -1.43
C SER A 119 -14.26 2.23 -2.38
N ASN A 120 -13.52 2.50 -3.42
CA ASN A 120 -13.16 1.53 -4.45
C ASN A 120 -11.67 1.25 -4.52
N ASN A 121 -10.86 2.02 -3.80
CA ASN A 121 -9.42 1.82 -3.73
C ASN A 121 -8.82 2.27 -2.39
N LEU A 122 -7.69 1.66 -2.02
CA LEU A 122 -6.79 2.11 -0.96
C LEU A 122 -5.38 2.11 -1.51
N ARG A 123 -4.60 3.14 -1.13
CA ARG A 123 -3.25 3.33 -1.67
C ARG A 123 -2.28 3.78 -0.60
N TYR A 124 -1.08 3.21 -0.66
CA TYR A 124 0.06 3.67 0.09
C TYR A 124 1.34 3.37 -0.71
N ALA A 125 1.97 4.39 -1.25
CA ALA A 125 3.10 4.26 -2.20
C ALA A 125 2.71 3.37 -3.40
N ASP A 126 3.46 2.29 -3.63
CA ASP A 126 3.21 1.30 -4.68
C ASP A 126 2.15 0.25 -4.29
N ASP A 127 1.82 0.12 -3.01
CA ASP A 127 0.74 -0.75 -2.57
C ASP A 127 -0.63 -0.17 -2.94
N THR A 128 -1.31 -0.78 -3.90
CA THR A 128 -2.64 -0.37 -4.35
C THR A 128 -3.62 -1.53 -4.23
N THR A 129 -4.74 -1.29 -3.57
CA THR A 129 -5.82 -2.26 -3.45
C THR A 129 -7.09 -1.70 -4.09
N LEU A 130 -7.70 -2.45 -4.99
CA LEU A 130 -9.04 -2.16 -5.52
C LEU A 130 -10.08 -2.99 -4.79
N MET A 131 -11.29 -2.45 -4.66
CA MET A 131 -12.40 -3.06 -3.95
C MET A 131 -13.68 -2.92 -4.74
N ALA A 132 -14.48 -4.00 -4.79
CA ALA A 132 -15.76 -4.01 -5.47
C ALA A 132 -16.76 -4.99 -4.82
N GLU A 133 -18.06 -4.80 -5.08
CA GLU A 133 -19.12 -5.71 -4.64
C GLU A 133 -19.35 -6.88 -5.63
N SER A 134 -18.75 -6.84 -6.83
CA SER A 134 -18.83 -7.90 -7.83
C SER A 134 -17.51 -8.14 -8.56
N LYS A 135 -17.35 -9.35 -9.10
CA LYS A 135 -16.19 -9.75 -9.89
C LYS A 135 -16.06 -8.92 -11.17
N GLU A 136 -17.17 -8.69 -11.84
CA GLU A 136 -17.24 -7.92 -13.10
C GLU A 136 -16.84 -6.47 -12.89
N GLU A 137 -17.30 -5.89 -11.79
CA GLU A 137 -16.95 -4.54 -11.39
C GLU A 137 -15.44 -4.44 -11.08
N LEU A 138 -14.91 -5.35 -10.25
CA LEU A 138 -13.48 -5.37 -9.93
C LEU A 138 -12.61 -5.50 -11.19
N LYS A 139 -13.05 -6.34 -12.15
CA LYS A 139 -12.34 -6.50 -13.42
C LYS A 139 -12.33 -5.20 -14.25
N LYS A 140 -13.46 -4.49 -14.30
CA LYS A 140 -13.53 -3.19 -14.98
C LYS A 140 -12.58 -2.18 -14.33
N LEU A 141 -12.63 -2.05 -12.99
CA LEU A 141 -11.74 -1.17 -12.24
C LEU A 141 -10.26 -1.47 -12.52
N LEU A 142 -9.89 -2.74 -12.49
CA LEU A 142 -8.50 -3.16 -12.74
C LEU A 142 -8.05 -2.86 -14.16
N MET A 143 -8.90 -3.04 -15.17
CA MET A 143 -8.55 -2.75 -16.56
C MET A 143 -8.35 -1.25 -16.79
N ILE A 144 -9.19 -0.41 -16.20
CA ILE A 144 -9.05 1.06 -16.27
C ILE A 144 -7.74 1.49 -15.58
N VAL A 145 -7.48 1.00 -14.35
CA VAL A 145 -6.24 1.34 -13.61
C VAL A 145 -5.01 0.86 -14.39
N LYS A 146 -5.06 -0.32 -15.00
CA LYS A 146 -3.97 -0.84 -15.84
C LYS A 146 -3.68 0.11 -17.00
N GLU A 147 -4.70 0.50 -17.75
CA GLU A 147 -4.56 1.38 -18.91
C GLU A 147 -3.98 2.74 -18.53
N GLU A 148 -4.52 3.40 -17.50
CA GLU A 148 -4.03 4.70 -17.04
C GLU A 148 -2.60 4.60 -16.45
N SER A 149 -2.28 3.50 -15.75
CA SER A 149 -0.92 3.24 -15.26
C SER A 149 0.08 3.12 -16.41
N GLU A 150 -0.27 2.40 -17.48
CA GLU A 150 0.59 2.24 -18.67
C GLU A 150 0.80 3.58 -19.40
N LYS A 151 -0.23 4.42 -19.52
CA LYS A 151 -0.10 5.79 -20.06
C LYS A 151 0.88 6.61 -19.23
N ALA A 152 0.82 6.50 -17.91
CA ALA A 152 1.74 7.17 -16.99
C ALA A 152 3.14 6.54 -16.93
N GLY A 153 3.35 5.35 -17.53
CA GLY A 153 4.64 4.67 -17.61
C GLY A 153 4.87 3.62 -16.53
N LEU A 154 3.83 3.29 -15.74
CA LEU A 154 3.87 2.18 -14.80
C LEU A 154 3.25 0.92 -15.43
N LYS A 155 3.84 -0.23 -15.17
CA LYS A 155 3.30 -1.52 -15.62
C LYS A 155 2.89 -2.37 -14.42
N LEU A 156 1.70 -2.96 -14.50
CA LEU A 156 1.26 -3.94 -13.53
C LEU A 156 2.07 -5.22 -13.67
N ASN A 157 2.41 -5.83 -12.54
CA ASN A 157 2.97 -7.17 -12.47
C ASN A 157 1.82 -8.16 -12.24
N ILE A 158 1.26 -8.70 -13.33
CA ILE A 158 0.08 -9.57 -13.26
C ILE A 158 0.36 -10.83 -12.44
N GLN A 159 1.58 -11.37 -12.51
CA GLN A 159 1.97 -12.59 -11.78
C GLN A 159 2.04 -12.38 -10.25
N LYS A 160 2.28 -11.16 -9.79
CA LYS A 160 2.29 -10.79 -8.37
C LYS A 160 1.02 -10.06 -7.93
N THR A 161 0.16 -9.70 -8.86
CA THR A 161 -1.16 -9.15 -8.54
C THR A 161 -2.04 -10.28 -8.03
N GLU A 162 -2.63 -10.10 -6.85
CA GLU A 162 -3.41 -11.11 -6.17
C GLU A 162 -4.86 -10.68 -5.99
N ILE A 163 -5.78 -11.65 -6.02
CA ILE A 163 -7.20 -11.42 -5.82
C ILE A 163 -7.68 -12.20 -4.62
N MET A 164 -8.46 -11.56 -3.76
CA MET A 164 -9.13 -12.17 -2.63
C MET A 164 -10.63 -11.86 -2.71
N ALA A 165 -11.46 -12.83 -2.37
CA ALA A 165 -12.91 -12.64 -2.32
C ALA A 165 -13.53 -13.36 -1.12
N SER A 166 -14.55 -12.77 -0.51
CA SER A 166 -15.36 -13.40 0.54
C SER A 166 -16.34 -14.46 -0.01
N GLY A 167 -16.52 -14.54 -1.33
CA GLY A 167 -17.36 -15.51 -2.02
C GLY A 167 -16.59 -16.41 -2.99
N PRO A 168 -17.27 -17.35 -3.65
CA PRO A 168 -16.63 -18.24 -4.61
C PRO A 168 -16.04 -17.44 -5.76
N ILE A 169 -14.76 -17.64 -6.02
CA ILE A 169 -14.04 -17.02 -7.12
C ILE A 169 -13.54 -18.08 -8.09
N THR A 170 -13.83 -17.89 -9.37
CA THR A 170 -13.22 -18.66 -10.45
C THR A 170 -11.93 -17.98 -10.90
N SER A 171 -11.02 -18.75 -11.51
CA SER A 171 -9.77 -18.20 -12.03
C SER A 171 -10.01 -16.98 -12.92
N TRP A 172 -9.18 -15.95 -12.73
CA TRP A 172 -9.18 -14.76 -13.57
C TRP A 172 -8.02 -14.77 -14.55
N LYS A 173 -8.27 -14.25 -15.74
CA LYS A 173 -7.22 -14.00 -16.71
C LYS A 173 -7.22 -12.52 -17.10
N ILE A 174 -6.04 -11.94 -17.12
CA ILE A 174 -5.76 -10.58 -17.60
C ILE A 174 -4.68 -10.74 -18.67
N ASP A 175 -4.95 -10.27 -19.88
CA ASP A 175 -4.04 -10.41 -21.04
C ASP A 175 -3.55 -11.84 -21.29
N GLY A 176 -4.39 -12.84 -21.00
CA GLY A 176 -4.04 -14.26 -21.14
C GLY A 176 -3.31 -14.86 -19.95
N GLU A 177 -2.79 -14.07 -19.01
CA GLU A 177 -2.15 -14.53 -17.77
C GLU A 177 -3.17 -14.75 -16.66
N THR A 178 -2.99 -15.83 -15.89
CA THR A 178 -3.86 -16.15 -14.76
C THR A 178 -3.43 -15.36 -13.53
N VAL A 179 -4.36 -14.60 -12.94
CA VAL A 179 -4.16 -13.91 -11.68
C VAL A 179 -4.35 -14.88 -10.52
N VAL A 180 -3.47 -14.83 -9.53
CA VAL A 180 -3.49 -15.71 -8.37
C VAL A 180 -4.65 -15.31 -7.45
N THR A 181 -5.38 -16.31 -6.95
CA THR A 181 -6.41 -16.13 -5.93
C THR A 181 -5.86 -16.57 -4.58
N VAL A 182 -6.00 -15.72 -3.56
CA VAL A 182 -5.48 -15.95 -2.23
C VAL A 182 -6.60 -15.95 -1.18
N ALA A 183 -6.43 -16.71 -0.11
CA ALA A 183 -7.34 -16.73 1.03
C ALA A 183 -7.04 -15.65 2.07
N ASP A 184 -5.80 -15.17 2.09
CA ASP A 184 -5.35 -14.08 2.96
C ASP A 184 -4.25 -13.25 2.26
N PHE A 185 -4.11 -12.00 2.69
CA PHE A 185 -3.10 -11.07 2.19
C PHE A 185 -2.60 -10.17 3.32
N ILE A 186 -1.32 -9.80 3.28
CA ILE A 186 -0.76 -8.84 4.24
C ILE A 186 -0.70 -7.47 3.56
N PHE A 187 -1.60 -6.56 3.94
CA PHE A 187 -1.65 -5.19 3.45
C PHE A 187 -1.22 -4.22 4.55
N LEU A 188 -0.19 -3.43 4.29
CA LEU A 188 0.37 -2.45 5.24
C LEU A 188 0.68 -3.04 6.62
N GLY A 189 1.19 -4.26 6.65
CA GLY A 189 1.54 -4.94 7.89
C GLY A 189 0.39 -5.63 8.62
N SER A 190 -0.86 -5.49 8.15
CA SER A 190 -2.03 -6.18 8.71
C SER A 190 -2.50 -7.32 7.81
N LYS A 191 -2.77 -8.47 8.41
CA LYS A 191 -3.29 -9.64 7.71
C LYS A 191 -4.80 -9.52 7.52
N ILE A 192 -5.22 -9.52 6.26
CA ILE A 192 -6.62 -9.51 5.84
C ILE A 192 -6.95 -10.92 5.36
N THR A 193 -8.08 -11.47 5.77
CA THR A 193 -8.57 -12.80 5.39
C THR A 193 -9.88 -12.71 4.62
N ALA A 194 -10.11 -13.62 3.70
CA ALA A 194 -11.30 -13.64 2.86
C ALA A 194 -12.59 -13.86 3.66
N ASP A 195 -12.51 -14.53 4.81
CA ASP A 195 -13.60 -14.77 5.75
C ASP A 195 -13.84 -13.64 6.76
N GLY A 196 -13.00 -12.57 6.72
CA GLY A 196 -13.08 -11.43 7.64
C GLY A 196 -12.67 -11.75 9.10
N ASP A 197 -12.11 -12.94 9.38
CA ASP A 197 -11.68 -13.30 10.74
C ASP A 197 -10.38 -12.61 11.14
N CYS A 198 -10.49 -11.65 12.05
CA CYS A 198 -9.33 -10.94 12.60
C CYS A 198 -8.62 -11.71 13.74
N SER A 199 -9.12 -12.88 14.17
CA SER A 199 -8.56 -13.61 15.33
C SER A 199 -7.10 -14.00 15.12
N HIS A 200 -6.72 -14.34 13.89
CA HIS A 200 -5.36 -14.68 13.52
C HIS A 200 -4.44 -13.45 13.61
N GLU A 201 -4.91 -12.30 13.17
CA GLU A 201 -4.15 -11.03 13.23
C GLU A 201 -3.95 -10.58 14.67
N MET A 202 -4.99 -10.62 15.50
CA MET A 202 -4.87 -10.32 16.92
C MET A 202 -3.85 -11.23 17.62
N LYS A 203 -3.88 -12.55 17.35
CA LYS A 203 -2.90 -13.49 17.88
C LYS A 203 -1.48 -13.16 17.40
N ARG A 204 -1.31 -12.81 16.15
CA ARG A 204 -0.01 -12.41 15.57
C ARG A 204 0.56 -11.19 16.28
N HIS A 205 -0.23 -10.13 16.48
CA HIS A 205 0.21 -8.92 17.16
C HIS A 205 0.53 -9.18 18.64
N LEU A 206 -0.23 -10.02 19.32
CA LEU A 206 0.09 -10.43 20.68
C LEU A 206 1.43 -11.18 20.76
N LEU A 207 1.72 -12.06 19.80
CA LEU A 207 3.01 -12.77 19.72
C LEU A 207 4.16 -11.81 19.45
N LEU A 208 3.99 -10.85 18.55
CA LEU A 208 4.97 -9.79 18.28
C LEU A 208 5.22 -8.93 19.53
N GLY A 209 4.16 -8.53 20.22
CA GLY A 209 4.25 -7.79 21.48
C GLY A 209 5.02 -8.57 22.56
N ARG A 210 4.78 -9.88 22.70
CA ARG A 210 5.57 -10.75 23.60
C ARG A 210 7.04 -10.78 23.23
N LYS A 211 7.37 -10.90 21.93
CA LYS A 211 8.76 -10.88 21.45
C LYS A 211 9.45 -9.55 21.79
N VAL A 212 8.77 -8.42 21.59
CA VAL A 212 9.27 -7.10 21.95
C VAL A 212 9.47 -6.98 23.47
N MET A 213 8.51 -7.45 24.28
CA MET A 213 8.66 -7.49 25.74
C MET A 213 9.88 -8.31 26.17
N THR A 214 10.12 -9.46 25.55
CA THR A 214 11.30 -10.30 25.83
C THR A 214 12.60 -9.56 25.52
N ASN A 215 12.65 -8.80 24.42
CA ASN A 215 13.81 -7.99 24.06
C ASN A 215 14.08 -6.86 25.08
N LEU A 216 13.03 -6.38 25.77
CA LEU A 216 13.14 -5.36 26.82
C LEU A 216 13.38 -5.94 28.21
N ASP A 217 13.46 -7.24 28.38
CA ASP A 217 13.47 -7.92 29.67
C ASP A 217 14.61 -7.44 30.59
N SER A 218 15.82 -7.24 30.06
CA SER A 218 16.96 -6.71 30.80
C SER A 218 16.70 -5.29 31.35
N ILE A 219 16.07 -4.44 30.54
CA ILE A 219 15.71 -3.08 30.94
C ILE A 219 14.59 -3.09 31.98
N LEU A 220 13.57 -3.90 31.76
CA LEU A 220 12.40 -3.99 32.64
C LEU A 220 12.73 -4.61 34.00
N LYS A 221 13.73 -5.52 34.07
CA LYS A 221 14.22 -6.11 35.32
C LYS A 221 15.27 -5.28 36.04
N SER A 222 15.89 -4.28 35.38
CA SER A 222 16.88 -3.41 36.02
C SER A 222 16.28 -2.67 37.22
N ARG A 223 17.04 -2.60 38.32
CA ARG A 223 16.68 -1.83 39.52
C ARG A 223 17.00 -0.35 39.39
N ASP A 224 17.87 0.02 38.46
CA ASP A 224 18.32 1.40 38.24
C ASP A 224 17.28 2.22 37.44
N ILE A 225 16.30 1.54 36.82
CA ILE A 225 15.25 2.15 36.02
C ILE A 225 13.95 2.23 36.83
N THR A 226 13.45 3.45 37.00
CA THR A 226 12.23 3.70 37.79
C THR A 226 10.97 3.15 37.10
N MET A 227 9.95 2.80 37.87
CA MET A 227 8.68 2.28 37.34
C MET A 227 8.00 3.20 36.31
N PRO A 228 7.95 4.55 36.50
CA PRO A 228 7.40 5.44 35.47
C PRO A 228 8.10 5.31 34.12
N ILE A 229 9.44 5.19 34.11
CA ILE A 229 10.21 5.04 32.86
C ILE A 229 9.90 3.67 32.21
N LYS A 230 9.80 2.59 32.99
CA LYS A 230 9.41 1.28 32.47
C LYS A 230 8.03 1.31 31.81
N VAL A 231 7.06 1.95 32.45
CA VAL A 231 5.71 2.13 31.89
C VAL A 231 5.73 2.96 30.62
N LEU A 232 6.54 4.03 30.57
CA LEU A 232 6.71 4.85 29.38
C LEU A 232 7.29 4.04 28.21
N LEU A 233 8.32 3.21 28.48
CA LEU A 233 8.90 2.32 27.46
C LEU A 233 7.89 1.32 26.91
N ILE A 234 7.10 0.68 27.80
CA ILE A 234 6.05 -0.25 27.36
C ILE A 234 5.03 0.47 26.46
N LYS A 235 4.56 1.67 26.89
CA LYS A 235 3.61 2.45 26.10
C LYS A 235 4.18 2.91 24.75
N ALA A 236 5.46 3.28 24.70
CA ALA A 236 6.09 3.78 23.49
C ALA A 236 6.51 2.68 22.51
N ILE A 237 6.86 1.48 22.98
CA ILE A 237 7.46 0.42 22.15
C ILE A 237 6.52 -0.78 21.97
N VAL A 238 5.88 -1.25 23.06
CA VAL A 238 5.06 -2.48 23.01
C VAL A 238 3.64 -2.18 22.53
N PHE A 239 3.01 -1.13 23.06
CA PHE A 239 1.63 -0.79 22.68
C PHE A 239 1.45 -0.55 21.18
N PRO A 240 2.31 0.22 20.48
CA PRO A 240 2.16 0.41 19.03
C PRO A 240 2.22 -0.91 18.25
N VAL A 241 3.03 -1.87 18.70
CA VAL A 241 3.14 -3.19 18.06
C VAL A 241 1.88 -4.03 18.28
N VAL A 242 1.34 -4.03 19.51
CA VAL A 242 0.14 -4.82 19.86
C VAL A 242 -1.12 -4.19 19.26
N MET A 243 -1.20 -2.86 19.25
CA MET A 243 -2.38 -2.11 18.81
C MET A 243 -2.37 -1.77 17.31
N HIS A 244 -1.32 -2.14 16.58
CA HIS A 244 -1.24 -1.89 15.15
C HIS A 244 -2.42 -2.55 14.42
N GLY A 245 -3.16 -1.75 13.64
CA GLY A 245 -4.36 -2.22 12.95
C GLY A 245 -5.58 -2.50 13.85
N CYS A 246 -5.47 -2.32 15.17
CA CYS A 246 -6.57 -2.45 16.14
C CYS A 246 -7.07 -1.07 16.60
N GLU A 247 -7.32 -0.16 15.67
CA GLU A 247 -7.98 1.11 15.98
C GLU A 247 -9.45 0.79 16.30
N LEU A 248 -9.73 0.69 17.59
CA LEU A 248 -11.10 0.52 18.09
C LEU A 248 -11.88 1.81 17.80
N ASP A 249 -12.98 1.68 17.08
CA ASP A 249 -13.99 2.73 17.03
C ASP A 249 -14.50 2.99 18.46
N HIS A 250 -13.99 4.04 19.08
CA HIS A 250 -14.65 4.66 20.22
C HIS A 250 -15.78 5.54 19.67
N GLU A 251 -16.83 4.93 19.18
CA GLU A 251 -18.15 5.56 19.11
C GLU A 251 -18.99 4.91 20.22
N GLY A 252 -18.92 5.49 21.42
CA GLY A 252 -19.91 5.39 22.45
C GLY A 252 -21.01 6.40 22.25
#